data_b8907a36dd0955863fc69eba0bd1adf2
#
_entry.id   b8907a36dd0955863fc69eba0bd1adf2
#
_cell.length_a   1.000
_cell.length_b   1.000
_cell.length_c   1.000
_cell.angle_alpha   90.00
_cell.angle_beta   90.00
_cell.angle_gamma   90.00
#
_symmetry.space_group_name_H-M   'P 1'
#
loop_
_entity.id
_entity.type
_entity.pdbx_description
1 polymer ?
#
loop_
_entity_poly.entity_id
_entity_poly.type
_entity_poly.pdbx_seq_one_letter_code
_entity_poly.pdbx_strand_id
1 'polypeptide(L)'
;MKEFVISEAQAETAVLVALITQSQDERKTNEYLDELAFLAETAGADVVKKFTQRLDMANSVTYVGKGKLQEIKDYVTENEVGMVIFDDELSAKQIRNIEGELQVKILDRTSLILDIFAMRAQTAPAKTQVELAQ
;
A
#
# COMPACT_ATOMS: atom_id res chain seq x y z
N MET A 1 12.84 25.09 5.75
CA MET A 1 12.44 24.61 6.41
C MET A 1 11.11 24.58 6.61
N LYS A 2 10.38 25.36 6.42
CA LYS A 2 9.14 25.28 6.57
C LYS A 2 8.50 24.42 5.63
N GLU A 3 8.93 24.37 4.43
CA GLU A 3 8.29 23.55 3.47
C GLU A 3 8.46 22.14 3.87
N PHE A 4 9.49 21.83 4.52
CA PHE A 4 9.70 20.50 4.96
C PHE A 4 8.63 20.13 5.94
N VAL A 5 8.27 21.02 6.79
CA VAL A 5 7.27 20.76 7.74
C VAL A 5 5.94 20.57 7.08
N ILE A 6 5.66 21.34 6.08
CA ILE A 6 4.42 21.20 5.37
C ILE A 6 4.32 19.85 4.74
N SER A 7 5.38 19.37 4.18
CA SER A 7 5.37 18.10 3.58
C SER A 7 5.02 17.04 4.57
N GLU A 8 5.53 17.12 5.76
CA GLU A 8 5.23 16.15 6.74
C GLU A 8 3.82 16.22 7.19
N ALA A 9 3.25 17.39 7.19
CA ALA A 9 1.90 17.53 7.63
C ALA A 9 0.92 16.90 6.67
N GLN A 10 1.29 16.72 5.43
CA GLN A 10 0.38 16.16 4.46
C GLN A 10 0.54 14.67 4.36
N ALA A 11 -0.49 13.94 4.66
CA ALA A 11 -0.46 12.51 4.55
C ALA A 11 -0.47 12.13 3.08
N GLU A 12 0.27 11.12 2.73
CA GLU A 12 0.27 10.62 1.37
C GLU A 12 -1.01 9.83 1.17
N THR A 13 -1.74 10.07 0.09
CA THR A 13 -2.98 9.36 -0.15
C THR A 13 -2.69 7.96 -0.69
N ALA A 14 -3.52 7.03 -0.32
CA ALA A 14 -3.32 5.63 -0.68
C ALA A 14 -4.62 4.96 -1.10
N VAL A 15 -4.50 4.07 -2.07
CA VAL A 15 -5.60 3.24 -2.51
C VAL A 15 -5.23 1.81 -2.12
N LEU A 16 -6.17 1.04 -1.60
CA LEU A 16 -5.92 -0.34 -1.22
C LEU A 16 -6.60 -1.27 -2.21
N VAL A 17 -5.96 -2.40 -2.51
CA VAL A 17 -6.48 -3.36 -3.46
C VAL A 17 -6.38 -4.76 -2.89
N ALA A 18 -7.42 -5.55 -3.02
CA ALA A 18 -7.42 -6.94 -2.56
C ALA A 18 -8.25 -7.81 -3.48
N LEU A 19 -8.02 -9.10 -3.46
CA LEU A 19 -8.77 -10.04 -4.26
C LEU A 19 -9.72 -10.86 -3.39
N ILE A 20 -10.89 -11.16 -3.94
CA ILE A 20 -11.82 -12.07 -3.33
C ILE A 20 -11.66 -13.37 -4.08
N THR A 21 -11.34 -14.45 -3.37
CA THR A 21 -11.07 -15.73 -3.99
C THR A 21 -11.95 -16.80 -3.39
N GLN A 22 -11.83 -18.01 -3.82
CA GLN A 22 -12.60 -19.11 -3.26
C GLN A 22 -12.23 -19.35 -1.80
N SER A 23 -10.99 -19.16 -1.45
CA SER A 23 -10.55 -19.38 -0.09
C SER A 23 -10.64 -18.13 0.78
N GLN A 24 -10.96 -17.00 0.19
CA GLN A 24 -11.01 -15.75 0.95
C GLN A 24 -12.24 -14.99 0.45
N ASP A 25 -13.36 -15.18 1.12
CA ASP A 25 -14.63 -14.60 0.69
C ASP A 25 -14.64 -13.08 0.90
N GLU A 26 -15.70 -12.46 0.49
CA GLU A 26 -15.83 -11.02 0.52
C GLU A 26 -15.70 -10.47 1.93
N ARG A 27 -16.31 -11.11 2.89
CA ARG A 27 -16.25 -10.66 4.26
C ARG A 27 -14.82 -10.70 4.79
N LYS A 28 -14.11 -11.80 4.54
CA LYS A 28 -12.76 -11.96 5.00
C LYS A 28 -11.84 -10.94 4.30
N THR A 29 -12.07 -10.73 3.02
CA THR A 29 -11.29 -9.78 2.25
C THR A 29 -11.46 -8.37 2.81
N ASN A 30 -12.69 -8.02 3.19
CA ASN A 30 -12.95 -6.70 3.76
C ASN A 30 -12.31 -6.55 5.13
N GLU A 31 -12.26 -7.63 5.92
CA GLU A 31 -11.60 -7.60 7.21
C GLU A 31 -10.11 -7.34 7.02
N TYR A 32 -9.51 -8.01 6.04
CA TYR A 32 -8.10 -7.83 5.76
C TYR A 32 -7.81 -6.41 5.24
N LEU A 33 -8.74 -5.86 4.45
CA LEU A 33 -8.56 -4.49 3.97
C LEU A 33 -8.65 -3.49 5.11
N ASP A 34 -9.49 -3.77 6.09
CA ASP A 34 -9.60 -2.90 7.26
C ASP A 34 -8.30 -2.93 8.06
N GLU A 35 -7.69 -4.11 8.20
CA GLU A 35 -6.42 -4.23 8.86
C GLU A 35 -5.34 -3.51 8.08
N LEU A 36 -5.35 -3.65 6.76
CA LEU A 36 -4.36 -3.01 5.91
C LEU A 36 -4.51 -1.50 6.00
N ALA A 37 -5.74 -1.01 6.07
CA ALA A 37 -5.99 0.41 6.21
C ALA A 37 -5.41 0.93 7.52
N PHE A 38 -5.58 0.16 8.59
CA PHE A 38 -5.04 0.54 9.87
C PHE A 38 -3.51 0.61 9.80
N LEU A 39 -2.88 -0.36 9.15
CA LEU A 39 -1.44 -0.37 9.00
C LEU A 39 -0.97 0.83 8.15
N ALA A 40 -1.69 1.12 7.08
CA ALA A 40 -1.34 2.24 6.22
C ALA A 40 -1.44 3.56 6.98
N GLU A 41 -2.47 3.70 7.78
CA GLU A 41 -2.65 4.91 8.57
C GLU A 41 -1.57 5.03 9.64
N THR A 42 -1.15 3.91 10.20
CA THR A 42 -0.06 3.90 11.16
C THR A 42 1.24 4.40 10.49
N ALA A 43 1.39 4.12 9.21
CA ALA A 43 2.55 4.57 8.46
C ALA A 43 2.41 6.01 7.95
N GLY A 44 1.31 6.66 8.26
CA GLY A 44 1.10 8.04 7.88
C GLY A 44 0.35 8.27 6.59
N ALA A 45 -0.27 7.24 6.04
CA ALA A 45 -1.01 7.38 4.79
C ALA A 45 -2.47 7.69 5.05
N ASP A 46 -3.10 8.30 4.07
CA ASP A 46 -4.53 8.60 4.14
C ASP A 46 -5.22 7.69 3.12
N VAL A 47 -5.95 6.69 3.58
CA VAL A 47 -6.59 5.72 2.71
C VAL A 47 -7.87 6.33 2.14
N VAL A 48 -7.90 6.57 0.84
CA VAL A 48 -9.03 7.25 0.21
C VAL A 48 -9.96 6.33 -0.58
N LYS A 49 -9.52 5.13 -0.89
CA LYS A 49 -10.35 4.21 -1.66
C LYS A 49 -9.87 2.78 -1.50
N LYS A 50 -10.81 1.83 -1.54
CA LYS A 50 -10.48 0.41 -1.50
C LYS A 50 -11.10 -0.23 -2.73
N PHE A 51 -10.33 -1.05 -3.43
CA PHE A 51 -10.82 -1.79 -4.58
C PHE A 51 -10.73 -3.27 -4.29
N THR A 52 -11.73 -4.02 -4.74
CA THR A 52 -11.67 -5.47 -4.66
C THR A 52 -12.01 -6.04 -6.03
N GLN A 53 -11.55 -7.24 -6.30
CA GLN A 53 -11.90 -7.94 -7.52
C GLN A 53 -12.03 -9.42 -7.19
N ARG A 54 -13.02 -10.06 -7.78
CA ARG A 54 -13.20 -11.49 -7.58
C ARG A 54 -12.40 -12.23 -8.63
N LEU A 55 -11.30 -12.85 -8.23
CA LEU A 55 -10.46 -13.64 -9.10
C LEU A 55 -9.97 -14.81 -8.29
N ASP A 56 -10.08 -16.02 -8.82
CA ASP A 56 -9.63 -17.21 -8.10
C ASP A 56 -8.11 -17.23 -7.97
N MET A 57 -7.42 -16.70 -8.96
CA MET A 57 -5.97 -16.65 -8.91
C MET A 57 -5.52 -15.29 -9.34
N ALA A 58 -4.53 -14.73 -8.64
CA ALA A 58 -3.98 -13.44 -8.98
C ALA A 58 -3.33 -13.49 -10.36
N ASN A 59 -3.45 -12.41 -11.11
CA ASN A 59 -2.82 -12.31 -12.40
C ASN A 59 -1.30 -12.24 -12.19
N SER A 60 -0.55 -13.08 -12.89
CA SER A 60 0.89 -13.15 -12.67
C SER A 60 1.65 -11.92 -13.14
N VAL A 61 1.02 -11.09 -13.95
CA VAL A 61 1.64 -9.88 -14.47
C VAL A 61 1.27 -8.64 -13.69
N THR A 62 -0.01 -8.49 -13.38
CA THR A 62 -0.51 -7.25 -12.77
C THR A 62 -1.37 -7.48 -11.53
N TYR A 63 -1.41 -8.68 -11.01
CA TYR A 63 -2.17 -9.06 -9.82
C TYR A 63 -3.68 -9.00 -10.03
N VAL A 64 -4.22 -7.94 -10.61
CA VAL A 64 -5.65 -7.84 -10.93
C VAL A 64 -5.84 -7.94 -12.43
N GLY A 65 -7.06 -8.10 -12.88
CA GLY A 65 -7.33 -8.16 -14.32
C GLY A 65 -7.15 -6.80 -14.96
N LYS A 66 -7.07 -6.78 -16.28
CA LYS A 66 -6.86 -5.58 -17.03
C LYS A 66 -7.90 -4.52 -16.78
N GLY A 67 -9.15 -4.89 -16.75
CA GLY A 67 -10.23 -3.95 -16.50
C GLY A 67 -10.13 -3.28 -15.16
N LYS A 68 -9.82 -4.09 -14.14
CA LYS A 68 -9.70 -3.54 -12.80
C LYS A 68 -8.46 -2.65 -12.70
N LEU A 69 -7.38 -3.03 -13.37
CA LEU A 69 -6.18 -2.22 -13.35
C LEU A 69 -6.45 -0.85 -13.99
N GLN A 70 -7.22 -0.83 -15.05
CA GLN A 70 -7.57 0.42 -15.71
C GLN A 70 -8.44 1.28 -14.80
N GLU A 71 -9.36 0.65 -14.10
CA GLU A 71 -10.23 1.32 -13.16
C GLU A 71 -9.41 1.98 -12.05
N ILE A 72 -8.43 1.26 -11.52
CA ILE A 72 -7.55 1.78 -10.49
C ILE A 72 -6.70 2.93 -11.04
N LYS A 73 -6.19 2.76 -12.26
CA LYS A 73 -5.38 3.77 -12.89
C LYS A 73 -6.17 5.06 -13.08
N ASP A 74 -7.41 4.96 -13.52
CA ASP A 74 -8.26 6.12 -13.73
C ASP A 74 -8.50 6.86 -12.41
N TYR A 75 -8.78 6.11 -11.36
CA TYR A 75 -9.02 6.71 -10.06
C TYR A 75 -7.76 7.40 -9.53
N VAL A 76 -6.64 6.73 -9.65
CA VAL A 76 -5.37 7.25 -9.16
C VAL A 76 -4.99 8.54 -9.89
N THR A 77 -5.20 8.56 -11.19
CA THR A 77 -4.88 9.73 -11.99
C THR A 77 -5.82 10.88 -11.68
N GLU A 78 -7.09 10.59 -11.63
CA GLU A 78 -8.11 11.60 -11.40
C GLU A 78 -8.00 12.24 -10.04
N ASN A 79 -7.66 11.48 -9.04
CA ASN A 79 -7.61 11.94 -7.67
C ASN A 79 -6.19 12.18 -7.15
N GLU A 80 -5.23 12.11 -8.04
CA GLU A 80 -3.82 12.36 -7.71
C GLU A 80 -3.36 11.57 -6.50
N VAL A 81 -3.65 10.29 -6.51
CA VAL A 81 -3.31 9.41 -5.42
C VAL A 81 -1.81 9.15 -5.42
N GLY A 82 -1.21 9.12 -4.26
CA GLY A 82 0.25 8.98 -4.13
C GLY A 82 0.76 7.57 -4.16
N MET A 83 -0.04 6.60 -3.74
CA MET A 83 0.43 5.22 -3.74
C MET A 83 -0.72 4.24 -3.78
N VAL A 84 -0.42 3.00 -4.17
CA VAL A 84 -1.40 1.93 -4.17
C VAL A 84 -0.79 0.78 -3.38
N ILE A 85 -1.54 0.23 -2.43
CA ILE A 85 -1.08 -0.84 -1.57
C ILE A 85 -1.93 -2.08 -1.82
N PHE A 86 -1.28 -3.18 -2.13
CA PHE A 86 -1.97 -4.44 -2.41
C PHE A 86 -1.94 -5.33 -1.18
N ASP A 87 -3.08 -5.93 -0.86
CA ASP A 87 -3.21 -6.76 0.32
C ASP A 87 -2.74 -8.17 0.03
N ASP A 88 -1.50 -8.32 -0.33
CA ASP A 88 -0.91 -9.60 -0.65
C ASP A 88 0.57 -9.36 -0.88
N GLU A 89 1.30 -10.41 -1.17
CA GLU A 89 2.70 -10.29 -1.47
C GLU A 89 2.85 -10.29 -2.98
N LEU A 90 3.48 -9.30 -3.54
CA LEU A 90 3.65 -9.20 -4.98
C LEU A 90 5.05 -9.59 -5.38
N SER A 91 5.19 -10.17 -6.56
CA SER A 91 6.51 -10.49 -7.08
C SER A 91 7.15 -9.19 -7.61
N ALA A 92 8.44 -9.20 -7.77
CA ALA A 92 9.14 -8.05 -8.31
C ALA A 92 8.62 -7.70 -9.70
N LYS A 93 8.25 -8.71 -10.46
CA LYS A 93 7.71 -8.52 -11.79
C LYS A 93 6.37 -7.83 -11.74
N GLN A 94 5.49 -8.26 -10.83
CA GLN A 94 4.18 -7.64 -10.68
C GLN A 94 4.33 -6.19 -10.26
N ILE A 95 5.18 -5.91 -9.29
CA ILE A 95 5.39 -4.55 -8.81
C ILE A 95 5.87 -3.67 -9.96
N ARG A 96 6.82 -4.13 -10.72
CA ARG A 96 7.38 -3.37 -11.82
C ARG A 96 6.34 -3.08 -12.90
N ASN A 97 5.53 -4.07 -13.23
CA ASN A 97 4.51 -3.91 -14.25
C ASN A 97 3.42 -2.96 -13.80
N ILE A 98 2.98 -3.08 -12.56
CA ILE A 98 1.93 -2.24 -12.03
C ILE A 98 2.44 -0.80 -11.90
N GLU A 99 3.66 -0.65 -11.46
CA GLU A 99 4.26 0.66 -11.29
C GLU A 99 4.35 1.35 -12.65
N GLY A 100 4.71 0.63 -13.69
CA GLY A 100 4.76 1.17 -15.04
C GLY A 100 3.42 1.62 -15.54
N GLU A 101 2.36 0.92 -15.15
CA GLU A 101 1.02 1.28 -15.59
C GLU A 101 0.42 2.41 -14.77
N LEU A 102 0.55 2.38 -13.48
CA LEU A 102 -0.08 3.35 -12.60
C LEU A 102 0.78 4.59 -12.35
N GLN A 103 2.07 4.46 -12.49
CA GLN A 103 3.00 5.57 -12.34
C GLN A 103 2.95 6.22 -10.96
N VAL A 104 2.69 5.42 -9.93
CA VAL A 104 2.73 5.87 -8.56
C VAL A 104 3.43 4.80 -7.74
N LYS A 105 3.71 5.08 -6.50
CA LYS A 105 4.40 4.15 -5.62
C LYS A 105 3.52 2.93 -5.40
N ILE A 106 4.09 1.75 -5.54
CA ILE A 106 3.36 0.50 -5.34
C ILE A 106 3.97 -0.22 -4.15
N LEU A 107 3.12 -0.60 -3.22
CA LEU A 107 3.55 -1.36 -2.06
C LEU A 107 2.71 -2.62 -1.95
N ASP A 108 3.27 -3.64 -1.34
CA ASP A 108 2.48 -4.80 -0.97
C ASP A 108 2.48 -4.83 0.56
N ARG A 109 1.81 -5.81 1.13
CA ARG A 109 1.66 -5.89 2.58
C ARG A 109 3.03 -5.97 3.27
N THR A 110 3.93 -6.77 2.75
CA THR A 110 5.25 -6.93 3.33
C THR A 110 6.04 -5.62 3.32
N SER A 111 6.02 -4.92 2.19
CA SER A 111 6.72 -3.67 2.07
C SER A 111 6.18 -2.62 3.02
N LEU A 112 4.87 -2.61 3.20
CA LEU A 112 4.26 -1.66 4.11
C LEU A 112 4.69 -1.94 5.55
N ILE A 113 4.71 -3.19 5.94
CA ILE A 113 5.13 -3.56 7.29
C ILE A 113 6.60 -3.20 7.51
N LEU A 114 7.42 -3.43 6.49
CA LEU A 114 8.83 -3.06 6.60
C LEU A 114 9.01 -1.55 6.71
N ASP A 115 8.18 -0.79 6.01
CA ASP A 115 8.25 0.66 6.10
C ASP A 115 7.90 1.12 7.51
N ILE A 116 6.92 0.48 8.14
CA ILE A 116 6.53 0.82 9.49
C ILE A 116 7.67 0.53 10.46
N PHE A 117 8.32 -0.62 10.28
CA PHE A 117 9.44 -0.97 11.12
C PHE A 117 10.58 0.03 10.93
N ALA A 118 10.85 0.42 9.71
CA ALA A 118 11.90 1.38 9.43
C ALA A 118 11.62 2.72 10.10
N MET A 119 10.39 3.15 10.09
CA MET A 119 9.99 4.35 10.73
C MET A 119 10.23 4.29 12.21
N ARG A 120 9.84 3.20 12.83
CA ARG A 120 10.03 3.04 14.24
C ARG A 120 11.49 2.94 14.59
N ALA A 121 12.26 2.29 13.73
CA ALA A 121 13.68 2.16 13.95
C ALA A 121 14.34 3.52 13.92
N GLN A 122 13.85 4.42 13.11
CA GLN A 122 14.43 5.73 13.05
C GLN A 122 14.12 6.57 14.27
N THR A 123 12.92 6.46 14.77
CA THR A 123 12.53 7.29 15.88
C THR A 123 12.91 6.73 17.22
N ALA A 124 12.68 5.49 17.43
CA ALA A 124 12.94 4.88 18.70
C ALA A 124 14.38 4.51 18.91
N PRO A 125 14.92 3.72 18.08
CA PRO A 125 16.26 3.29 18.28
C PRO A 125 17.25 4.39 18.23
N ALA A 126 16.96 5.41 17.55
CA ALA A 126 17.88 6.47 17.46
C ALA A 126 18.23 6.90 18.83
N LYS A 127 17.31 6.89 19.70
CA LYS A 127 17.58 7.24 20.98
C LYS A 127 18.14 6.13 21.71
N THR A 128 17.54 5.05 21.61
CA THR A 128 17.92 3.89 22.33
C THR A 128 19.25 3.41 21.95
N GLN A 129 19.50 3.37 20.69
CA GLN A 129 20.65 2.86 20.24
C GLN A 129 21.83 3.53 20.70
N VAL A 130 21.78 4.72 20.92
CA VAL A 130 22.84 5.39 21.41
C VAL A 130 23.36 4.78 22.65
N GLU A 131 22.50 4.41 23.47
CA GLU A 131 22.91 3.82 24.66
C GLU A 131 23.31 2.48 24.47
N LEU A 132 22.66 1.78 23.69
CA LEU A 132 22.96 0.44 23.51
C LEU A 132 24.27 0.30 22.90
N ALA A 133 24.58 1.17 22.10
CA ALA A 133 25.73 1.02 21.40
C ALA A 133 26.84 0.94 22.30
N GLN A 134 26.61 1.14 23.29
CA GLN A 134 27.48 1.02 24.10
C GLN A 134 27.74 0.01 24.44
#